data_432cf0bcb9075cf61ceddcd0176c332e
#
_entry.id   432cf0bcb9075cf61ceddcd0176c332e
#
_cell.length_a   1.000
_cell.length_b   1.000
_cell.length_c   1.000
_cell.angle_alpha   90.00
_cell.angle_beta   90.00
_cell.angle_gamma   90.00
#
_symmetry.space_group_name_H-M   'P 1'
#
loop_
_entity.id
_entity.type
_entity.pdbx_description
1 polymer ?
#
loop_
_entity_poly.entity_id
_entity_poly.type
_entity_poly.pdbx_seq_one_letter_code
_entity_poly.pdbx_strand_id
1 'polypeptide(L)'
;MEPPLVYQPRTSLFYSDINYMLLAYIIEKVTGMGLEDYVADNFYRPLGLDRICFTPLRHGFTLDEIAATEIRAKPRSQDAIEAAQATELVHGTVHDTEAYTAMEEISGHAGLFANAENVAVLAQVMLNNGGYGVKRFFSPAVAGYFTAQQSLVSSIGLGWRRQGAQEYN
;
A
#
# COMPACT_ATOMS: atom_id res chain seq x y z
N MET A 1 -18.75 22.16 12.83
CA MET A 1 -17.47 22.90 13.01
C MET A 1 -16.41 22.13 12.29
N GLU A 2 -15.74 22.70 11.28
CA GLU A 2 -14.60 22.02 10.64
C GLU A 2 -13.43 21.96 11.62
N PRO A 3 -12.72 20.83 11.70
CA PRO A 3 -11.54 20.74 12.56
C PRO A 3 -10.46 21.72 12.06
N PRO A 4 -9.71 22.35 12.96
CA PRO A 4 -8.63 23.25 12.56
C PRO A 4 -7.53 22.49 11.82
N LEU A 5 -6.93 23.13 10.81
CA LEU A 5 -5.74 22.59 10.15
C LEU A 5 -4.56 22.52 11.14
N VAL A 6 -3.83 21.40 11.13
CA VAL A 6 -2.64 21.20 11.97
C VAL A 6 -1.49 22.15 11.53
N TYR A 7 -1.43 22.44 10.22
CA TYR A 7 -0.48 23.38 9.60
C TYR A 7 -1.11 23.99 8.34
N GLN A 8 -0.55 25.10 7.89
CA GLN A 8 -1.00 25.74 6.66
C GLN A 8 -0.69 24.85 5.44
N PRO A 9 -1.58 24.78 4.43
CA PRO A 9 -1.32 24.03 3.21
C PRO A 9 0.02 24.42 2.58
N ARG A 10 0.79 23.42 2.12
CA ARG A 10 2.10 23.54 1.46
C ARG A 10 3.26 24.02 2.36
N THR A 11 3.08 24.11 3.68
CA THR A 11 4.14 24.55 4.61
C THR A 11 4.84 23.42 5.32
N SER A 12 4.22 22.24 5.34
CA SER A 12 4.74 21.05 6.03
C SER A 12 4.36 19.79 5.27
N LEU A 13 5.08 18.70 5.55
CA LEU A 13 4.77 17.36 5.11
C LEU A 13 4.50 16.50 6.33
N PHE A 14 3.39 15.80 6.32
CA PHE A 14 3.02 14.84 7.36
C PHE A 14 2.67 13.49 6.71
N TYR A 15 3.30 12.43 7.19
CA TYR A 15 2.96 11.08 6.78
C TYR A 15 1.61 10.68 7.40
N SER A 16 0.70 10.15 6.58
CA SER A 16 -0.62 9.72 7.05
C SER A 16 -1.18 8.64 6.14
N ASP A 17 -1.58 7.53 6.74
CA ASP A 17 -2.23 6.39 6.06
C ASP A 17 -3.58 6.80 5.46
N ILE A 18 -4.29 7.74 6.11
CA ILE A 18 -5.57 8.30 5.64
C ILE A 18 -5.47 8.83 4.20
N ASN A 19 -4.32 9.39 3.80
CA ASN A 19 -4.12 9.87 2.44
C ASN A 19 -4.31 8.74 1.41
N TYR A 20 -3.75 7.58 1.67
CA TYR A 20 -3.83 6.43 0.78
C TYR A 20 -5.16 5.69 0.89
N MET A 21 -5.79 5.68 2.07
CA MET A 21 -7.18 5.21 2.23
C MET A 21 -8.13 6.03 1.37
N LEU A 22 -8.00 7.37 1.38
CA LEU A 22 -8.79 8.27 0.53
C LEU A 22 -8.52 8.06 -0.96
N LEU A 23 -7.26 7.83 -1.37
CA LEU A 23 -6.93 7.54 -2.76
C LEU A 23 -7.56 6.22 -3.22
N ALA A 24 -7.53 5.16 -2.42
CA ALA A 24 -8.21 3.91 -2.71
C ALA A 24 -9.72 4.14 -2.89
N TYR A 25 -10.35 4.84 -1.95
CA TYR A 25 -11.78 5.19 -2.06
C TYR A 25 -12.10 5.98 -3.33
N ILE A 26 -11.25 6.95 -3.72
CA ILE A 26 -11.42 7.72 -4.95
C ILE A 26 -11.35 6.80 -6.18
N ILE A 27 -10.37 5.87 -6.22
CA ILE A 27 -10.26 4.89 -7.30
C ILE A 27 -11.54 4.08 -7.42
N GLU A 28 -12.05 3.53 -6.32
CA GLU A 28 -13.29 2.75 -6.31
C GLU A 28 -14.51 3.57 -6.77
N LYS A 29 -14.63 4.82 -6.32
CA LYS A 29 -15.71 5.71 -6.74
C LYS A 29 -15.67 6.09 -8.20
N VAL A 30 -14.48 6.34 -8.74
CA VAL A 30 -14.30 6.75 -10.15
C VAL A 30 -14.45 5.57 -11.10
N THR A 31 -13.96 4.38 -10.71
CA THR A 31 -13.96 3.21 -11.56
C THR A 31 -15.20 2.33 -11.42
N GLY A 32 -15.89 2.40 -10.27
CA GLY A 32 -16.98 1.50 -9.91
C GLY A 32 -16.49 0.08 -9.58
N MET A 33 -15.19 -0.13 -9.41
CA MET A 33 -14.56 -1.41 -9.10
C MET A 33 -13.93 -1.35 -7.71
N GLY A 34 -13.89 -2.47 -6.98
CA GLY A 34 -13.05 -2.58 -5.78
C GLY A 34 -11.58 -2.43 -6.12
N LEU A 35 -10.78 -1.91 -5.16
CA LEU A 35 -9.36 -1.63 -5.37
C LEU A 35 -8.59 -2.88 -5.85
N GLU A 36 -8.83 -4.04 -5.21
CA GLU A 36 -8.17 -5.29 -5.56
C GLU A 36 -8.44 -5.70 -7.01
N ASP A 37 -9.72 -5.70 -7.42
CA ASP A 37 -10.12 -6.04 -8.78
C ASP A 37 -9.54 -5.05 -9.80
N TYR A 38 -9.58 -3.77 -9.46
CA TYR A 38 -9.06 -2.72 -10.34
C TYR A 38 -7.56 -2.90 -10.62
N VAL A 39 -6.74 -3.12 -9.59
CA VAL A 39 -5.28 -3.28 -9.79
C VAL A 39 -4.94 -4.63 -10.43
N ALA A 40 -5.71 -5.69 -10.12
CA ALA A 40 -5.53 -6.99 -10.75
C ALA A 40 -5.80 -6.93 -12.25
N ASP A 41 -6.91 -6.33 -12.67
CA ASP A 41 -7.32 -6.27 -14.08
C ASP A 41 -6.46 -5.32 -14.91
N ASN A 42 -6.07 -4.19 -14.33
CA ASN A 42 -5.38 -3.15 -15.08
C ASN A 42 -3.85 -3.26 -15.04
N PHE A 43 -3.28 -3.95 -14.03
CA PHE A 43 -1.83 -4.03 -13.86
C PHE A 43 -1.34 -5.47 -13.73
N TYR A 44 -1.83 -6.25 -12.76
CA TYR A 44 -1.21 -7.53 -12.42
C TYR A 44 -1.38 -8.56 -13.51
N ARG A 45 -2.59 -8.84 -13.96
CA ARG A 45 -2.86 -9.78 -15.07
C ARG A 45 -2.22 -9.36 -16.38
N PRO A 46 -2.31 -8.08 -16.82
CA PRO A 46 -1.61 -7.62 -18.01
C PRO A 46 -0.09 -7.76 -17.95
N LEU A 47 0.51 -7.68 -16.76
CA LEU A 47 1.96 -7.85 -16.56
C LEU A 47 2.36 -9.32 -16.35
N GLY A 48 1.40 -10.24 -16.19
CA GLY A 48 1.67 -11.65 -15.90
C GLY A 48 2.13 -11.89 -14.45
N LEU A 49 1.70 -11.03 -13.51
CA LEU A 49 2.06 -11.13 -12.10
C LEU A 49 1.05 -12.05 -11.39
N ASP A 50 1.51 -13.17 -10.91
CA ASP A 50 0.72 -14.22 -10.26
C ASP A 50 0.97 -14.34 -8.75
N ARG A 51 1.96 -13.61 -8.23
CA ARG A 51 2.38 -13.61 -6.81
C ARG A 51 2.26 -12.21 -6.20
N ILE A 52 1.16 -11.52 -6.49
CA ILE A 52 0.82 -10.21 -5.96
C ILE A 52 -0.70 -10.09 -5.79
N CYS A 53 -1.18 -9.95 -4.57
CA CYS A 53 -2.61 -9.82 -4.26
C CYS A 53 -2.81 -9.25 -2.86
N PHE A 54 -4.01 -8.77 -2.58
CA PHE A 54 -4.50 -8.64 -1.22
C PHE A 54 -4.99 -10.00 -0.71
N THR A 55 -5.25 -10.14 0.58
CA THR A 55 -5.90 -11.33 1.19
C THR A 55 -5.47 -12.68 0.60
N PRO A 56 -4.17 -13.04 0.60
CA PRO A 56 -3.63 -14.17 -0.18
C PRO A 56 -4.29 -15.51 0.14
N LEU A 57 -4.76 -15.72 1.35
CA LEU A 57 -5.45 -16.96 1.73
C LEU A 57 -6.79 -17.12 0.97
N ARG A 58 -7.48 -16.01 0.62
CA ARG A 58 -8.69 -16.04 -0.22
C ARG A 58 -8.38 -16.37 -1.67
N HIS A 59 -7.15 -16.13 -2.10
CA HIS A 59 -6.65 -16.45 -3.45
C HIS A 59 -6.01 -17.84 -3.57
N GLY A 60 -6.10 -18.65 -2.49
CA GLY A 60 -5.65 -20.05 -2.51
C GLY A 60 -4.18 -20.24 -2.15
N PHE A 61 -3.46 -19.19 -1.75
CA PHE A 61 -2.13 -19.34 -1.17
C PHE A 61 -2.22 -20.00 0.21
N THR A 62 -1.23 -20.80 0.54
CA THR A 62 -1.10 -21.45 1.85
C THR A 62 -0.16 -20.65 2.75
N LEU A 63 -0.23 -20.89 4.06
CA LEU A 63 0.67 -20.24 4.99
C LEU A 63 2.14 -20.56 4.72
N ASP A 64 2.46 -21.74 4.19
CA ASP A 64 3.83 -22.12 3.84
C ASP A 64 4.42 -21.29 2.68
N GLU A 65 3.56 -20.65 1.89
CA GLU A 65 3.96 -19.79 0.78
C GLU A 65 4.09 -18.31 1.18
N ILE A 66 3.71 -17.95 2.40
CA ILE A 66 3.63 -16.57 2.89
C ILE A 66 4.60 -16.39 4.06
N ALA A 67 5.40 -15.35 4.03
CA ALA A 67 6.23 -15.00 5.18
C ALA A 67 5.37 -14.46 6.33
N ALA A 68 5.60 -14.94 7.55
CA ALA A 68 5.04 -14.33 8.75
C ALA A 68 5.65 -12.94 8.97
N THR A 69 4.83 -11.99 9.44
CA THR A 69 5.25 -10.59 9.57
C THR A 69 5.65 -10.21 10.99
N GLU A 70 4.89 -10.64 11.99
CA GLU A 70 5.11 -10.22 13.37
C GLU A 70 4.59 -11.25 14.38
N ILE A 71 5.20 -11.28 15.56
CA ILE A 71 4.61 -11.87 16.77
C ILE A 71 4.15 -10.71 17.65
N ARG A 72 2.85 -10.49 17.76
CA ARG A 72 2.28 -9.42 18.59
C ARG A 72 1.62 -9.97 19.85
N ALA A 73 1.60 -9.14 20.90
CA ALA A 73 0.81 -9.46 22.10
C ALA A 73 -0.69 -9.46 21.73
N LYS A 74 -1.43 -10.49 22.16
CA LYS A 74 -2.89 -10.49 21.97
C LYS A 74 -3.52 -9.29 22.69
N PRO A 75 -4.55 -8.67 22.11
CA PRO A 75 -5.32 -7.64 22.79
C PRO A 75 -5.82 -8.21 24.13
N ARG A 76 -5.67 -7.43 25.20
CA ARG A 76 -6.07 -7.82 26.57
C ARG A 76 -7.47 -8.39 26.61
N SER A 77 -7.61 -9.67 26.97
CA SER A 77 -8.83 -10.17 27.60
C SER A 77 -8.98 -9.52 28.99
N GLN A 78 -10.21 -9.42 29.53
CA GLN A 78 -10.45 -8.77 30.84
C GLN A 78 -9.75 -9.45 32.00
N ASP A 79 -9.17 -10.63 31.82
CA ASP A 79 -8.41 -11.38 32.81
C ASP A 79 -6.90 -11.11 32.65
N ALA A 80 -6.42 -10.18 33.46
CA ALA A 80 -5.10 -9.55 33.34
C ALA A 80 -3.88 -10.49 33.54
N ILE A 81 -4.04 -11.71 33.98
CA ILE A 81 -2.95 -12.66 34.30
C ILE A 81 -2.64 -13.59 33.12
N GLU A 82 -3.63 -14.02 32.34
CA GLU A 82 -3.39 -14.82 31.11
C GLU A 82 -2.99 -13.96 29.90
N ALA A 83 -3.38 -12.69 29.89
CA ALA A 83 -3.11 -11.77 28.79
C ALA A 83 -1.63 -11.36 28.64
N ALA A 84 -0.83 -11.50 29.72
CA ALA A 84 0.56 -11.04 29.71
C ALA A 84 1.52 -11.95 28.91
N GLN A 85 1.09 -13.15 28.50
CA GLN A 85 1.92 -14.14 27.81
C GLN A 85 1.32 -14.66 26.50
N ALA A 86 0.09 -14.28 26.16
CA ALA A 86 -0.53 -14.71 24.91
C ALA A 86 0.00 -13.87 23.75
N THR A 87 0.74 -14.50 22.86
CA THR A 87 1.22 -13.93 21.61
C THR A 87 0.43 -14.47 20.43
N GLU A 88 0.31 -13.69 19.38
CA GLU A 88 -0.32 -14.06 18.11
C GLU A 88 0.67 -13.85 16.98
N LEU A 89 0.85 -14.87 16.15
CA LEU A 89 1.62 -14.75 14.93
C LEU A 89 0.75 -14.13 13.84
N VAL A 90 1.13 -12.95 13.35
CA VAL A 90 0.50 -12.34 12.18
C VAL A 90 1.06 -13.02 10.94
N HIS A 91 0.24 -13.85 10.31
CA HIS A 91 0.66 -14.69 9.19
C HIS A 91 -0.50 -14.89 8.20
N GLY A 92 -0.29 -14.51 6.96
CA GLY A 92 -1.29 -14.61 5.90
C GLY A 92 -2.41 -13.56 5.96
N THR A 93 -2.35 -12.66 6.93
CA THR A 93 -3.26 -11.51 7.08
C THR A 93 -2.46 -10.22 7.08
N VAL A 94 -3.13 -9.10 6.76
CA VAL A 94 -2.47 -7.80 6.76
C VAL A 94 -1.90 -7.45 8.14
N HIS A 95 -0.68 -6.92 8.17
CA HIS A 95 -0.02 -6.52 9.41
C HIS A 95 -0.65 -5.26 10.02
N ASP A 96 -1.06 -4.31 9.19
CA ASP A 96 -1.63 -3.04 9.63
C ASP A 96 -2.99 -3.23 10.32
N THR A 97 -3.16 -2.61 11.49
CA THR A 97 -4.35 -2.80 12.33
C THR A 97 -5.59 -2.13 11.73
N GLU A 98 -5.45 -0.93 11.18
CA GLU A 98 -6.56 -0.21 10.55
C GLU A 98 -7.02 -0.91 9.28
N ALA A 99 -6.08 -1.37 8.45
CA ALA A 99 -6.41 -2.15 7.27
C ALA A 99 -7.13 -3.46 7.63
N TYR A 100 -6.69 -4.14 8.70
CA TYR A 100 -7.32 -5.37 9.18
C TYR A 100 -8.73 -5.15 9.73
N THR A 101 -8.91 -4.14 10.60
CA THR A 101 -10.16 -3.97 11.36
C THR A 101 -11.23 -3.15 10.63
N ALA A 102 -10.83 -2.22 9.77
CA ALA A 102 -11.74 -1.25 9.16
C ALA A 102 -11.82 -1.33 7.63
N MET A 103 -10.86 -1.98 6.95
CA MET A 103 -10.73 -1.96 5.49
C MET A 103 -10.78 -3.36 4.87
N GLU A 104 -11.25 -4.38 5.60
CA GLU A 104 -11.34 -5.77 5.14
C GLU A 104 -10.02 -6.32 4.56
N GLU A 105 -8.88 -5.84 5.06
CA GLU A 105 -7.51 -6.15 4.62
C GLU A 105 -7.12 -5.58 3.24
N ILE A 106 -7.99 -4.79 2.60
CA ILE A 106 -7.74 -4.20 1.28
C ILE A 106 -7.71 -2.67 1.41
N SER A 107 -6.52 -2.08 1.41
CA SER A 107 -6.37 -0.64 1.56
C SER A 107 -5.25 -0.06 0.69
N GLY A 108 -5.34 1.23 0.41
CA GLY A 108 -4.32 1.93 -0.38
C GLY A 108 -2.98 2.11 0.35
N HIS A 109 -2.95 1.97 1.68
CA HIS A 109 -1.73 2.14 2.48
C HIS A 109 -1.12 0.81 2.94
N ALA A 110 -1.89 -0.28 2.98
CA ALA A 110 -1.43 -1.57 3.48
C ALA A 110 -2.25 -2.74 2.90
N GLY A 111 -1.80 -3.98 3.12
CA GLY A 111 -2.54 -5.20 2.79
C GLY A 111 -2.05 -5.92 1.54
N LEU A 112 -1.16 -5.34 0.74
CA LEU A 112 -0.63 -6.00 -0.44
C LEU A 112 0.46 -7.00 -0.08
N PHE A 113 0.29 -8.24 -0.53
CA PHE A 113 1.29 -9.31 -0.46
C PHE A 113 1.91 -9.48 -1.84
N ALA A 114 3.23 -9.61 -1.89
CA ALA A 114 3.94 -9.85 -3.15
C ALA A 114 5.29 -10.54 -2.92
N ASN A 115 5.80 -11.21 -3.95
CA ASN A 115 7.20 -11.60 -3.99
C ASN A 115 8.06 -10.47 -4.59
N ALA A 116 9.37 -10.54 -4.38
CA ALA A 116 10.31 -9.52 -4.84
C ALA A 116 10.30 -9.37 -6.38
N GLU A 117 10.10 -10.46 -7.10
CA GLU A 117 10.10 -10.48 -8.55
C GLU A 117 8.91 -9.70 -9.13
N ASN A 118 7.70 -9.91 -8.61
CA ASN A 118 6.51 -9.18 -9.03
C ASN A 118 6.61 -7.69 -8.70
N VAL A 119 7.15 -7.33 -7.53
CA VAL A 119 7.41 -5.92 -7.17
C VAL A 119 8.44 -5.29 -8.11
N ALA A 120 9.50 -6.02 -8.48
CA ALA A 120 10.52 -5.53 -9.41
C ALA A 120 9.94 -5.22 -10.80
N VAL A 121 8.98 -6.02 -11.28
CA VAL A 121 8.28 -5.75 -12.55
C VAL A 121 7.49 -4.45 -12.47
N LEU A 122 6.76 -4.19 -11.37
CA LEU A 122 6.03 -2.92 -11.18
C LEU A 122 7.00 -1.72 -11.14
N ALA A 123 8.13 -1.86 -10.43
CA ALA A 123 9.16 -0.82 -10.42
C ALA A 123 9.73 -0.58 -11.83
N GLN A 124 9.94 -1.65 -12.61
CA GLN A 124 10.44 -1.55 -13.98
C GLN A 124 9.48 -0.81 -14.92
N VAL A 125 8.15 -0.93 -14.72
CA VAL A 125 7.16 -0.12 -15.46
C VAL A 125 7.45 1.36 -15.28
N MET A 126 7.72 1.81 -14.07
CA MET A 126 8.03 3.22 -13.80
C MET A 126 9.40 3.64 -14.35
N LEU A 127 10.42 2.80 -14.21
CA LEU A 127 11.76 3.03 -14.78
C LEU A 127 11.72 3.14 -16.32
N ASN A 128 10.83 2.41 -16.96
CA ASN A 128 10.58 2.48 -18.41
C ASN A 128 9.58 3.57 -18.80
N ASN A 129 9.39 4.58 -17.95
CA ASN A 129 8.46 5.70 -18.20
C ASN A 129 7.02 5.24 -18.50
N GLY A 130 6.53 4.26 -17.74
CA GLY A 130 5.16 3.79 -17.79
C GLY A 130 4.89 2.61 -18.74
N GLY A 131 5.92 1.92 -19.22
CA GLY A 131 5.79 0.79 -20.12
C GLY A 131 6.50 -0.47 -19.64
N TYR A 132 6.03 -1.65 -20.14
CA TYR A 132 6.69 -2.93 -19.94
C TYR A 132 6.48 -3.82 -21.18
N GLY A 133 7.57 -4.19 -21.84
CA GLY A 133 7.50 -4.88 -23.14
C GLY A 133 6.76 -4.02 -24.17
N VAL A 134 5.72 -4.59 -24.77
CA VAL A 134 4.86 -3.89 -25.74
C VAL A 134 3.70 -3.13 -25.09
N LYS A 135 3.50 -3.27 -23.78
CA LYS A 135 2.39 -2.65 -23.06
C LYS A 135 2.77 -1.30 -22.49
N ARG A 136 1.81 -0.39 -22.45
CA ARG A 136 1.96 0.94 -21.84
C ARG A 136 0.79 1.17 -20.89
N PHE A 137 1.13 1.44 -19.62
CA PHE A 137 0.20 1.70 -18.51
C PHE A 137 0.04 3.20 -18.30
N PHE A 138 1.13 3.95 -18.39
CA PHE A 138 1.17 5.40 -18.21
C PHE A 138 1.92 6.06 -19.37
N SER A 139 1.57 7.30 -19.69
CA SER A 139 2.41 8.09 -20.59
C SER A 139 3.73 8.45 -19.90
N PRO A 140 4.83 8.69 -20.65
CA PRO A 140 6.08 9.16 -20.08
C PRO A 140 5.92 10.45 -19.25
N ALA A 141 5.03 11.34 -19.67
CA ALA A 141 4.73 12.56 -18.93
C ALA A 141 4.11 12.29 -17.56
N VAL A 142 3.17 11.33 -17.45
CA VAL A 142 2.57 10.92 -16.19
C VAL A 142 3.61 10.27 -15.30
N ALA A 143 4.38 9.30 -15.79
CA ALA A 143 5.43 8.64 -15.01
C ALA A 143 6.45 9.66 -14.47
N GLY A 144 6.92 10.58 -15.33
CA GLY A 144 7.83 11.64 -14.95
C GLY A 144 7.24 12.62 -13.93
N TYR A 145 5.97 12.98 -14.08
CA TYR A 145 5.29 13.87 -13.13
C TYR A 145 5.18 13.25 -11.73
N PHE A 146 4.79 11.98 -11.64
CA PHE A 146 4.64 11.29 -10.35
C PHE A 146 5.96 11.03 -9.64
N THR A 147 7.05 10.81 -10.38
CA THR A 147 8.37 10.56 -9.82
C THR A 147 9.19 11.85 -9.58
N ALA A 148 8.79 12.98 -10.15
CA ALA A 148 9.44 14.27 -9.90
C ALA A 148 9.10 14.82 -8.50
N GLN A 149 9.93 15.74 -8.01
CA GLN A 149 9.63 16.49 -6.79
C GLN A 149 8.40 17.36 -6.98
N GLN A 150 7.41 17.20 -6.11
CA GLN A 150 6.13 17.91 -6.17
C GLN A 150 5.93 18.93 -5.04
N SER A 151 6.87 19.02 -4.11
CA SER A 151 6.76 19.90 -2.94
C SER A 151 8.03 20.72 -2.76
N LEU A 152 7.85 21.96 -2.31
CA LEU A 152 8.97 22.83 -1.91
C LEU A 152 9.53 22.46 -0.53
N VAL A 153 8.76 21.73 0.29
CA VAL A 153 9.14 21.35 1.66
C VAL A 153 9.66 19.91 1.75
N SER A 154 9.64 19.18 0.63
CA SER A 154 10.12 17.78 0.57
C SER A 154 10.59 17.43 -0.84
N SER A 155 11.61 16.59 -0.94
CA SER A 155 12.09 16.01 -2.21
C SER A 155 11.29 14.79 -2.67
N ILE A 156 10.15 14.46 -2.06
CA ILE A 156 9.31 13.32 -2.39
C ILE A 156 8.47 13.61 -3.63
N GLY A 157 8.30 12.60 -4.49
CA GLY A 157 7.32 12.58 -5.57
C GLY A 157 5.93 12.15 -5.07
N LEU A 158 4.98 11.97 -5.97
CA LEU A 158 3.65 11.46 -5.64
C LEU A 158 3.71 9.94 -5.43
N GLY A 159 3.79 9.50 -4.17
CA GLY A 159 3.94 8.10 -3.79
C GLY A 159 5.36 7.53 -3.98
N TRP A 160 6.36 8.35 -4.35
CA TRP A 160 7.72 7.90 -4.61
C TRP A 160 8.73 8.60 -3.71
N ARG A 161 9.53 7.82 -2.98
CA ARG A 161 10.73 8.32 -2.31
C ARG A 161 11.83 8.54 -3.32
N ARG A 162 12.43 9.72 -3.31
CA ARG A 162 13.56 10.05 -4.17
C ARG A 162 14.86 9.96 -3.37
N GLN A 163 15.96 9.68 -4.07
CA GLN A 163 17.30 9.75 -3.46
C GLN A 163 17.53 11.15 -2.87
N GLY A 164 18.02 11.22 -1.64
CA GLY A 164 18.22 12.47 -0.91
C GLY A 164 16.94 13.06 -0.30
N ALA A 165 15.80 12.35 -0.35
CA ALA A 165 14.60 12.74 0.39
C ALA A 165 14.90 12.79 1.90
N GLN A 166 14.54 13.89 2.57
CA GLN A 166 14.62 13.95 4.01
C GLN A 166 13.71 12.91 4.64
N GLU A 167 14.20 12.24 5.68
CA GLU A 167 13.38 11.33 6.45
C GLU A 167 12.34 12.13 7.24
N TYR A 168 11.18 11.53 7.43
CA TYR A 168 10.17 12.07 8.33
C TYR A 168 10.70 11.98 9.77
N ASN A 169 10.71 13.08 10.48
CA ASN A 169 10.91 13.16 11.92
C ASN A 169 9.57 13.08 12.63
#